data_a6135e8a4b375cfd9ec132975790ba9d
#
_entry.id   a6135e8a4b375cfd9ec132975790ba9d
#
_cell.length_a   1.000
_cell.length_b   1.000
_cell.length_c   1.000
_cell.angle_alpha   90.00
_cell.angle_beta   90.00
_cell.angle_gamma   90.00
#
_symmetry.space_group_name_H-M   'P 1'
#
loop_
_entity.id
_entity.type
_entity.pdbx_description
1 polymer ?
#
loop_
_entity_poly.entity_id
_entity_poly.type
_entity_poly.pdbx_seq_one_letter_code
_entity_poly.pdbx_strand_id
1 'polypeptide(L)'
;MKIISDINHQALPPSVATIGFFDGVHRGHRFLINQVKEVADKDGLYSALVTFPMHPRQVIQTTYHPQLLSSPKEKLELLETTQVDYCLLLPFTQELSLLSAREFMQLLRNKFNIHTLVIGYDHRFGHNRSESFEDYCRYGEELNIYMVRARAYTDGEDKISSSVIRQLLKEGKVSQAAQFLGYNYYLDGTVVDGYKVGRKIGFPTANLQVDCSDKLIPSEGVYAVYVYVEGKKWAGMLNIGHRPTINNGNNVSIEVNILNFSEDIYHKEMRIEFVKYLRPEEKYGTIDELIAQMHKDREKTAKILL
;
A
#
# COMPACT_ATOMS: atom_id res chain seq x y z
N MET A 1 -5.16 -14.34 -9.93
CA MET A 1 -5.25 -13.10 -10.77
C MET A 1 -4.21 -13.17 -11.90
N LYS A 2 -4.60 -12.96 -13.16
CA LYS A 2 -3.64 -12.89 -14.30
C LYS A 2 -3.28 -11.43 -14.56
N ILE A 3 -1.98 -11.09 -14.51
CA ILE A 3 -1.48 -9.74 -14.76
C ILE A 3 -1.19 -9.56 -16.24
N ILE A 4 -1.72 -8.49 -16.84
CA ILE A 4 -1.53 -8.09 -18.23
C ILE A 4 -0.84 -6.73 -18.23
N SER A 5 0.42 -6.69 -18.64
CA SER A 5 1.24 -5.47 -18.72
C SER A 5 1.50 -4.98 -20.15
N ASP A 6 1.20 -5.82 -21.15
CA ASP A 6 1.37 -5.47 -22.55
C ASP A 6 0.05 -4.94 -23.13
N ILE A 7 0.04 -3.70 -23.59
CA ILE A 7 -1.11 -3.05 -24.24
C ILE A 7 -1.47 -3.72 -25.59
N ASN A 8 -0.54 -4.48 -26.19
CA ASN A 8 -0.76 -5.25 -27.41
C ASN A 8 -1.13 -6.70 -27.13
N HIS A 9 -1.37 -7.06 -25.87
CA HIS A 9 -1.86 -8.38 -25.51
C HIS A 9 -3.13 -8.72 -26.30
N GLN A 10 -3.34 -10.01 -26.63
CA GLN A 10 -4.59 -10.48 -27.19
C GLN A 10 -5.77 -10.03 -26.31
N ALA A 11 -6.87 -9.60 -26.95
CA ALA A 11 -8.05 -9.14 -26.23
C ALA A 11 -8.49 -10.15 -25.16
N LEU A 12 -8.86 -9.64 -23.99
CA LEU A 12 -9.42 -10.46 -22.92
C LEU A 12 -10.75 -11.07 -23.34
N PRO A 13 -11.22 -12.13 -22.67
CA PRO A 13 -12.64 -12.46 -22.68
C PRO A 13 -13.48 -11.25 -22.27
N PRO A 14 -14.76 -11.18 -22.63
CA PRO A 14 -15.63 -10.09 -22.21
C PRO A 14 -15.58 -9.89 -20.69
N SER A 15 -15.27 -8.65 -20.26
CA SER A 15 -14.94 -8.39 -18.85
C SER A 15 -15.66 -7.16 -18.29
N VAL A 16 -15.91 -7.20 -16.98
CA VAL A 16 -16.30 -6.08 -16.14
C VAL A 16 -15.07 -5.51 -15.47
N ALA A 17 -14.84 -4.20 -15.57
CA ALA A 17 -13.66 -3.59 -15.00
C ALA A 17 -13.95 -2.39 -14.11
N THR A 18 -13.00 -2.06 -13.24
CA THR A 18 -12.91 -0.76 -12.59
C THR A 18 -11.51 -0.18 -12.75
N ILE A 19 -11.38 1.13 -12.62
CA ILE A 19 -10.15 1.89 -12.83
C ILE A 19 -9.71 2.49 -11.51
N GLY A 20 -8.43 2.38 -11.15
CA GLY A 20 -7.90 3.03 -9.97
C GLY A 20 -6.41 2.82 -9.78
N PHE A 21 -5.78 3.64 -8.94
CA PHE A 21 -4.39 3.43 -8.56
C PHE A 21 -4.27 2.35 -7.45
N PHE A 22 -5.30 2.21 -6.62
CA PHE A 22 -5.43 1.20 -5.55
C PHE A 22 -4.30 1.20 -4.53
N ASP A 23 -3.78 2.38 -4.19
CA ASP A 23 -2.70 2.48 -3.20
C ASP A 23 -3.16 1.98 -1.82
N GLY A 24 -2.45 0.96 -1.31
CA GLY A 24 -2.76 0.29 -0.04
C GLY A 24 -3.94 -0.67 -0.10
N VAL A 25 -4.63 -0.84 -1.22
CA VAL A 25 -5.77 -1.78 -1.41
C VAL A 25 -6.68 -1.87 -0.16
N HIS A 26 -7.01 -0.70 0.41
CA HIS A 26 -7.78 -0.56 1.65
C HIS A 26 -9.22 -1.07 1.53
N ARG A 27 -9.96 -1.16 2.64
CA ARG A 27 -11.33 -1.71 2.68
C ARG A 27 -12.27 -1.07 1.66
N GLY A 28 -12.18 0.25 1.42
CA GLY A 28 -12.95 0.92 0.37
C GLY A 28 -12.61 0.44 -1.05
N HIS A 29 -11.33 0.20 -1.35
CA HIS A 29 -10.92 -0.41 -2.63
C HIS A 29 -11.45 -1.84 -2.75
N ARG A 30 -11.32 -2.66 -1.70
CA ARG A 30 -11.83 -4.04 -1.69
C ARG A 30 -13.34 -4.10 -1.88
N PHE A 31 -14.08 -3.15 -1.29
CA PHE A 31 -15.52 -3.04 -1.47
C PHE A 31 -15.90 -2.72 -2.93
N LEU A 32 -15.18 -1.80 -3.58
CA LEU A 32 -15.35 -1.51 -5.01
C LEU A 32 -15.04 -2.74 -5.87
N ILE A 33 -13.94 -3.43 -5.58
CA ILE A 33 -13.51 -4.63 -6.31
C ILE A 33 -14.55 -5.75 -6.16
N ASN A 34 -15.12 -5.94 -4.98
CA ASN A 34 -16.18 -6.92 -4.78
C ASN A 34 -17.43 -6.61 -5.62
N GLN A 35 -17.80 -5.33 -5.78
CA GLN A 35 -18.91 -4.98 -6.68
C GLN A 35 -18.60 -5.29 -8.15
N VAL A 36 -17.34 -5.14 -8.58
CA VAL A 36 -16.92 -5.57 -9.93
C VAL A 36 -17.15 -7.07 -10.11
N LYS A 37 -16.78 -7.87 -9.11
CA LYS A 37 -16.97 -9.33 -9.13
C LYS A 37 -18.46 -9.70 -9.13
N GLU A 38 -19.28 -9.05 -8.27
CA GLU A 38 -20.73 -9.26 -8.21
C GLU A 38 -21.39 -9.01 -9.58
N VAL A 39 -20.99 -7.94 -10.29
CA VAL A 39 -21.51 -7.63 -11.63
C VAL A 39 -20.99 -8.65 -12.65
N ALA A 40 -19.72 -9.01 -12.59
CA ALA A 40 -19.12 -9.99 -13.49
C ALA A 40 -19.80 -11.37 -13.37
N ASP A 41 -19.99 -11.86 -12.15
CA ASP A 41 -20.66 -13.14 -11.86
C ASP A 41 -22.11 -13.13 -12.37
N LYS A 42 -22.84 -12.03 -12.13
CA LYS A 42 -24.22 -11.88 -12.57
C LYS A 42 -24.37 -11.94 -14.10
N ASP A 43 -23.45 -11.31 -14.82
CA ASP A 43 -23.51 -11.16 -16.26
C ASP A 43 -22.76 -12.28 -16.99
N GLY A 44 -22.14 -13.23 -16.28
CA GLY A 44 -21.35 -14.31 -16.85
C GLY A 44 -20.05 -13.82 -17.54
N LEU A 45 -19.47 -12.72 -17.02
CA LEU A 45 -18.28 -12.08 -17.52
C LEU A 45 -17.09 -12.29 -16.55
N TYR A 46 -15.90 -11.95 -17.01
CA TYR A 46 -14.71 -11.94 -16.15
C TYR A 46 -14.54 -10.61 -15.41
N SER A 47 -13.98 -10.66 -14.22
CA SER A 47 -13.66 -9.49 -13.41
C SER A 47 -12.27 -8.96 -13.73
N ALA A 48 -12.11 -7.64 -13.87
CA ALA A 48 -10.85 -7.01 -14.22
C ALA A 48 -10.59 -5.72 -13.40
N LEU A 49 -9.33 -5.44 -13.16
CA LEU A 49 -8.85 -4.17 -12.61
C LEU A 49 -7.97 -3.46 -13.63
N VAL A 50 -8.15 -2.16 -13.78
CA VAL A 50 -7.23 -1.29 -14.53
C VAL A 50 -6.45 -0.46 -13.53
N THR A 51 -5.15 -0.69 -13.44
CA THR A 51 -4.26 0.03 -12.53
C THR A 51 -2.93 0.40 -13.21
N PHE A 52 -2.06 1.12 -12.51
CA PHE A 52 -0.84 1.68 -13.05
C PHE A 52 0.36 1.28 -12.17
N PRO A 53 1.53 0.96 -12.75
CA PRO A 53 2.72 0.59 -11.97
C PRO A 53 3.25 1.77 -11.14
N MET A 54 3.16 3.00 -11.69
CA MET A 54 3.59 4.24 -11.04
C MET A 54 2.40 5.15 -10.76
N HIS A 55 2.53 6.02 -9.74
CA HIS A 55 1.47 6.98 -9.45
C HIS A 55 1.30 7.98 -10.62
N PRO A 56 0.09 8.17 -11.16
CA PRO A 56 -0.15 9.04 -12.33
C PRO A 56 0.46 10.44 -12.22
N ARG A 57 0.49 11.03 -11.02
CA ARG A 57 1.09 12.35 -10.79
C ARG A 57 2.60 12.38 -11.01
N GLN A 58 3.33 11.27 -10.84
CA GLN A 58 4.78 11.21 -11.08
C GLN A 58 5.13 11.44 -12.57
N VAL A 59 4.24 11.03 -13.47
CA VAL A 59 4.42 11.24 -14.91
C VAL A 59 4.09 12.67 -15.32
N ILE A 60 3.08 13.27 -14.67
CA ILE A 60 2.63 14.64 -14.97
C ILE A 60 3.53 15.69 -14.29
N GLN A 61 4.04 15.38 -13.11
CA GLN A 61 4.87 16.26 -12.28
C GLN A 61 6.12 15.51 -11.84
N THR A 62 7.23 15.69 -12.54
CA THR A 62 8.50 14.97 -12.29
C THR A 62 9.10 15.23 -10.91
N THR A 63 8.72 16.32 -10.25
CA THR A 63 9.13 16.65 -8.87
C THR A 63 8.22 16.07 -7.80
N TYR A 64 7.14 15.38 -8.17
CA TYR A 64 6.23 14.78 -7.23
C TYR A 64 6.76 13.43 -6.72
N HIS A 65 7.04 13.38 -5.43
CA HIS A 65 7.40 12.14 -4.72
C HIS A 65 6.18 11.66 -3.92
N PRO A 66 5.52 10.59 -4.34
CA PRO A 66 4.38 10.05 -3.62
C PRO A 66 4.85 9.40 -2.31
N GLN A 67 4.02 9.48 -1.29
CA GLN A 67 4.18 8.67 -0.08
C GLN A 67 3.23 7.48 -0.20
N LEU A 68 3.70 6.40 -0.80
CA LEU A 68 2.88 5.23 -1.12
C LEU A 68 2.54 4.41 0.13
N LEU A 69 1.30 3.94 0.22
CA LEU A 69 0.87 2.95 1.21
C LEU A 69 1.34 1.55 0.86
N SER A 70 1.54 1.27 -0.41
CA SER A 70 2.07 0.00 -0.91
C SER A 70 3.07 0.24 -2.03
N SER A 71 4.19 -0.46 -2.02
CA SER A 71 5.09 -0.52 -3.17
C SER A 71 4.37 -1.15 -4.37
N PRO A 72 4.87 -1.01 -5.60
CA PRO A 72 4.28 -1.67 -6.77
C PRO A 72 4.13 -3.19 -6.59
N LYS A 73 5.13 -3.85 -5.99
CA LYS A 73 5.11 -5.30 -5.69
C LYS A 73 4.02 -5.62 -4.66
N GLU A 74 4.05 -4.95 -3.52
CA GLU A 74 3.05 -5.13 -2.45
C GLU A 74 1.63 -4.88 -2.93
N LYS A 75 1.42 -3.87 -3.79
CA LYS A 75 0.12 -3.58 -4.37
C LYS A 75 -0.41 -4.77 -5.18
N LEU A 76 0.42 -5.38 -6.02
CA LEU A 76 0.02 -6.54 -6.80
C LEU A 76 -0.29 -7.76 -5.91
N GLU A 77 0.53 -8.01 -4.88
CA GLU A 77 0.27 -9.05 -3.87
C GLU A 77 -1.08 -8.82 -3.17
N LEU A 78 -1.36 -7.58 -2.75
CA LEU A 78 -2.62 -7.22 -2.11
C LEU A 78 -3.83 -7.33 -3.06
N LEU A 79 -3.67 -6.95 -4.33
CA LEU A 79 -4.72 -7.10 -5.34
C LEU A 79 -5.00 -8.58 -5.64
N GLU A 80 -3.98 -9.43 -5.64
CA GLU A 80 -4.16 -10.87 -5.84
C GLU A 80 -5.06 -11.50 -4.77
N THR A 81 -4.98 -11.02 -3.52
CA THR A 81 -5.87 -11.48 -2.43
C THR A 81 -7.34 -11.15 -2.67
N THR A 82 -7.68 -10.26 -3.61
CA THR A 82 -9.07 -9.92 -3.96
C THR A 82 -9.70 -10.94 -4.89
N GLN A 83 -8.89 -11.84 -5.49
CA GLN A 83 -9.35 -12.91 -6.37
C GLN A 83 -10.08 -12.41 -7.63
N VAL A 84 -9.72 -11.24 -8.16
CA VAL A 84 -10.16 -10.83 -9.50
C VAL A 84 -9.45 -11.66 -10.56
N ASP A 85 -10.08 -11.86 -11.72
CA ASP A 85 -9.52 -12.69 -12.77
C ASP A 85 -8.33 -12.03 -13.46
N TYR A 86 -8.44 -10.72 -13.76
CA TYR A 86 -7.44 -9.97 -14.51
C TYR A 86 -7.03 -8.67 -13.82
N CYS A 87 -5.75 -8.33 -13.95
CA CYS A 87 -5.20 -7.03 -13.58
C CYS A 87 -4.48 -6.43 -14.80
N LEU A 88 -5.07 -5.40 -15.38
CA LEU A 88 -4.47 -4.61 -16.46
C LEU A 88 -3.53 -3.59 -15.81
N LEU A 89 -2.24 -3.90 -15.82
CA LEU A 89 -1.19 -3.03 -15.30
C LEU A 89 -0.67 -2.14 -16.44
N LEU A 90 -1.38 -1.03 -16.71
CA LEU A 90 -1.08 -0.15 -17.83
C LEU A 90 0.03 0.84 -17.48
N PRO A 91 1.11 0.97 -18.28
CA PRO A 91 2.06 2.05 -18.13
C PRO A 91 1.34 3.40 -18.26
N PHE A 92 1.42 4.24 -17.23
CA PHE A 92 0.85 5.58 -17.31
C PHE A 92 1.85 6.50 -18.02
N THR A 93 1.72 6.62 -19.35
CA THR A 93 2.58 7.46 -20.17
C THR A 93 1.99 8.86 -20.35
N GLN A 94 2.76 9.77 -20.90
CA GLN A 94 2.27 11.12 -21.21
C GLN A 94 1.12 11.08 -22.22
N GLU A 95 1.22 10.20 -23.25
CA GLU A 95 0.16 9.99 -24.24
C GLU A 95 -1.12 9.49 -23.57
N LEU A 96 -1.02 8.50 -22.66
CA LEU A 96 -2.19 8.00 -21.92
C LEU A 96 -2.81 9.11 -21.05
N SER A 97 -2.01 10.01 -20.49
CA SER A 97 -2.47 11.11 -19.64
C SER A 97 -3.25 12.18 -20.40
N LEU A 98 -3.07 12.27 -21.71
CA LEU A 98 -3.74 13.23 -22.60
C LEU A 98 -5.08 12.72 -23.13
N LEU A 99 -5.38 11.43 -22.99
CA LEU A 99 -6.64 10.87 -23.46
C LEU A 99 -7.82 11.46 -22.68
N SER A 100 -8.85 11.89 -23.40
CA SER A 100 -10.16 12.17 -22.83
C SER A 100 -10.75 10.90 -22.21
N ALA A 101 -11.76 11.05 -21.35
CA ALA A 101 -12.43 9.88 -20.78
C ALA A 101 -13.02 8.96 -21.87
N ARG A 102 -13.60 9.55 -22.92
CA ARG A 102 -14.17 8.81 -24.05
C ARG A 102 -13.10 7.99 -24.78
N GLU A 103 -11.95 8.60 -25.11
CA GLU A 103 -10.85 7.91 -25.78
C GLU A 103 -10.25 6.78 -24.93
N PHE A 104 -10.13 7.01 -23.62
CA PHE A 104 -9.67 5.97 -22.71
C PHE A 104 -10.66 4.80 -22.61
N MET A 105 -11.98 5.07 -22.55
CA MET A 105 -13.01 4.04 -22.61
C MET A 105 -12.96 3.27 -23.93
N GLN A 106 -12.76 3.95 -25.06
CA GLN A 106 -12.62 3.33 -26.39
C GLN A 106 -11.39 2.39 -26.43
N LEU A 107 -10.26 2.81 -25.82
CA LEU A 107 -9.06 1.96 -25.70
C LEU A 107 -9.38 0.70 -24.91
N LEU A 108 -10.03 0.83 -23.74
CA LEU A 108 -10.40 -0.30 -22.89
C LEU A 108 -11.36 -1.25 -23.63
N ARG A 109 -12.32 -0.73 -24.39
CA ARG A 109 -13.26 -1.53 -25.18
C ARG A 109 -12.55 -2.29 -26.30
N ASN A 110 -11.75 -1.58 -27.09
CA ASN A 110 -11.18 -2.13 -28.31
C ASN A 110 -9.99 -3.05 -28.07
N LYS A 111 -9.13 -2.71 -27.08
CA LYS A 111 -7.91 -3.48 -26.79
C LYS A 111 -8.12 -4.58 -25.77
N PHE A 112 -8.95 -4.34 -24.77
CA PHE A 112 -9.10 -5.26 -23.65
C PHE A 112 -10.49 -5.87 -23.52
N ASN A 113 -11.39 -5.60 -24.49
CA ASN A 113 -12.73 -6.15 -24.54
C ASN A 113 -13.54 -5.91 -23.24
N ILE A 114 -13.40 -4.71 -22.66
CA ILE A 114 -14.18 -4.30 -21.49
C ILE A 114 -15.60 -3.97 -21.93
N HIS A 115 -16.57 -4.70 -21.40
CA HIS A 115 -17.99 -4.53 -21.69
C HIS A 115 -18.72 -3.71 -20.65
N THR A 116 -18.25 -3.72 -19.41
CA THR A 116 -18.86 -3.00 -18.31
C THR A 116 -17.79 -2.29 -17.49
N LEU A 117 -18.03 -1.03 -17.14
CA LEU A 117 -17.19 -0.25 -16.24
C LEU A 117 -17.96 0.07 -14.95
N VAL A 118 -17.43 -0.39 -13.83
CA VAL A 118 -17.91 -0.03 -12.48
C VAL A 118 -17.08 1.14 -11.99
N ILE A 119 -17.69 2.31 -11.85
CA ILE A 119 -16.99 3.54 -11.47
C ILE A 119 -17.27 3.87 -10.01
N GLY A 120 -16.20 4.05 -9.24
CA GLY A 120 -16.28 4.46 -7.84
C GLY A 120 -17.08 5.76 -7.66
N TYR A 121 -17.77 5.88 -6.54
CA TYR A 121 -18.71 6.98 -6.26
C TYR A 121 -18.14 8.38 -6.52
N ASP A 122 -16.87 8.63 -6.17
CA ASP A 122 -16.19 9.92 -6.33
C ASP A 122 -15.03 9.86 -7.33
N HIS A 123 -14.89 8.73 -8.06
CA HIS A 123 -13.79 8.53 -8.99
C HIS A 123 -14.06 9.23 -10.33
N ARG A 124 -13.04 9.96 -10.81
CA ARG A 124 -13.03 10.60 -12.14
C ARG A 124 -11.75 10.24 -12.86
N PHE A 125 -11.88 9.99 -14.16
CA PHE A 125 -10.76 9.68 -15.05
C PHE A 125 -10.86 10.50 -16.36
N GLY A 126 -9.84 10.42 -17.21
CA GLY A 126 -9.66 11.28 -18.37
C GLY A 126 -8.77 12.48 -18.04
N HIS A 127 -8.28 13.15 -19.08
CA HIS A 127 -7.27 14.21 -18.97
C HIS A 127 -7.67 15.32 -17.98
N ASN A 128 -8.86 15.88 -18.12
CA ASN A 128 -9.31 17.02 -17.33
C ASN A 128 -10.09 16.63 -16.08
N ARG A 129 -10.52 15.36 -15.95
CA ARG A 129 -11.39 14.86 -14.87
C ARG A 129 -12.64 15.73 -14.64
N SER A 130 -13.13 16.36 -15.71
CA SER A 130 -14.27 17.28 -15.68
C SER A 130 -15.60 16.56 -15.87
N GLU A 131 -15.56 15.36 -16.44
CA GLU A 131 -16.73 14.57 -16.78
C GLU A 131 -17.50 14.12 -15.54
N SER A 132 -18.83 14.16 -15.65
CA SER A 132 -19.78 13.60 -14.71
C SER A 132 -19.99 12.09 -14.99
N PHE A 133 -20.69 11.41 -14.09
CA PHE A 133 -21.09 10.01 -14.32
C PHE A 133 -22.05 9.89 -15.52
N GLU A 134 -22.90 10.88 -15.73
CA GLU A 134 -23.85 10.99 -16.85
C GLU A 134 -23.09 11.11 -18.19
N ASP A 135 -21.97 11.83 -18.21
CA ASP A 135 -21.10 11.88 -19.40
C ASP A 135 -20.50 10.51 -19.71
N TYR A 136 -20.03 9.78 -18.67
CA TYR A 136 -19.56 8.41 -18.87
C TYR A 136 -20.64 7.48 -19.38
N CYS A 137 -21.90 7.62 -18.94
CA CYS A 137 -23.02 6.84 -19.45
C CYS A 137 -23.26 7.12 -20.95
N ARG A 138 -23.26 8.38 -21.37
CA ARG A 138 -23.38 8.77 -22.79
C ARG A 138 -22.25 8.16 -23.65
N TYR A 139 -21.01 8.26 -23.19
CA TYR A 139 -19.87 7.61 -23.89
C TYR A 139 -19.99 6.09 -23.90
N GLY A 140 -20.52 5.51 -22.82
CA GLY A 140 -20.80 4.09 -22.74
C GLY A 140 -21.78 3.62 -23.80
N GLU A 141 -22.87 4.35 -24.01
CA GLU A 141 -23.87 4.05 -25.07
C GLU A 141 -23.23 4.09 -26.48
N GLU A 142 -22.39 5.12 -26.76
CA GLU A 142 -21.68 5.24 -28.04
C GLU A 142 -20.68 4.09 -28.28
N LEU A 143 -20.04 3.59 -27.22
CA LEU A 143 -18.96 2.62 -27.28
C LEU A 143 -19.40 1.17 -26.99
N ASN A 144 -20.68 0.94 -26.72
CA ASN A 144 -21.21 -0.34 -26.25
C ASN A 144 -20.50 -0.82 -24.97
N ILE A 145 -20.36 0.09 -23.99
CA ILE A 145 -19.88 -0.20 -22.63
C ILE A 145 -20.99 0.12 -21.63
N TYR A 146 -21.39 -0.86 -20.84
CA TYR A 146 -22.36 -0.63 -19.77
C TYR A 146 -21.69 0.07 -18.59
N MET A 147 -22.35 1.11 -18.06
CA MET A 147 -21.80 1.90 -16.94
C MET A 147 -22.55 1.57 -15.65
N VAL A 148 -21.82 1.22 -14.61
CA VAL A 148 -22.35 0.94 -13.27
C VAL A 148 -21.74 1.93 -12.28
N ARG A 149 -22.59 2.66 -11.56
CA ARG A 149 -22.13 3.50 -10.45
C ARG A 149 -21.97 2.64 -9.20
N ALA A 150 -20.77 2.55 -8.67
CA ALA A 150 -20.55 1.78 -7.45
C ALA A 150 -21.22 2.42 -6.24
N ARG A 151 -21.70 1.58 -5.33
CA ARG A 151 -22.17 2.01 -4.01
C ARG A 151 -20.98 2.54 -3.22
N ALA A 152 -21.18 3.62 -2.47
CA ALA A 152 -20.15 4.12 -1.55
C ALA A 152 -19.91 3.11 -0.41
N TYR A 153 -18.65 2.93 -0.03
CA TYR A 153 -18.33 2.19 1.18
C TYR A 153 -18.60 3.07 2.39
N THR A 154 -19.43 2.60 3.30
CA THR A 154 -19.75 3.25 4.58
C THR A 154 -19.41 2.29 5.71
N ASP A 155 -18.49 2.70 6.59
CA ASP A 155 -18.16 1.99 7.82
C ASP A 155 -18.31 2.99 8.98
N GLY A 156 -19.54 3.15 9.44
CA GLY A 156 -19.90 4.23 10.37
C GLY A 156 -19.84 5.61 9.71
N GLU A 157 -19.34 6.61 10.44
CA GLU A 157 -19.18 8.00 9.95
C GLU A 157 -17.83 8.25 9.26
N ASP A 158 -16.89 7.29 9.31
CA ASP A 158 -15.54 7.48 8.85
C ASP A 158 -15.38 7.29 7.35
N LYS A 159 -14.88 8.31 6.66
CA LYS A 159 -14.50 8.23 5.26
C LYS A 159 -13.14 7.53 5.10
N ILE A 160 -13.14 6.31 4.55
CA ILE A 160 -11.91 5.57 4.27
C ILE A 160 -11.31 6.04 2.94
N SER A 161 -10.06 6.54 3.00
CA SER A 161 -9.27 6.89 1.81
C SER A 161 -7.77 6.72 2.07
N SER A 162 -6.99 6.56 1.00
CA SER A 162 -5.52 6.48 1.13
C SER A 162 -4.92 7.73 1.80
N SER A 163 -5.53 8.91 1.64
CA SER A 163 -5.08 10.14 2.29
C SER A 163 -5.27 10.11 3.80
N VAL A 164 -6.41 9.62 4.28
CA VAL A 164 -6.68 9.46 5.71
C VAL A 164 -5.72 8.44 6.32
N ILE A 165 -5.51 7.32 5.65
CA ILE A 165 -4.59 6.27 6.14
C ILE A 165 -3.15 6.80 6.22
N ARG A 166 -2.69 7.58 5.23
CA ARG A 166 -1.36 8.24 5.30
C ARG A 166 -1.26 9.16 6.50
N GLN A 167 -2.29 9.93 6.79
CA GLN A 167 -2.31 10.83 7.95
C GLN A 167 -2.21 10.03 9.26
N LEU A 168 -2.98 8.97 9.41
CA LEU A 168 -2.92 8.09 10.59
C LEU A 168 -1.51 7.50 10.81
N LEU A 169 -0.85 7.04 9.74
CA LEU A 169 0.51 6.52 9.82
C LEU A 169 1.54 7.59 10.22
N LYS A 170 1.40 8.81 9.71
CA LYS A 170 2.23 9.97 10.10
C LYS A 170 2.04 10.40 11.56
N GLU A 171 0.90 10.08 12.13
CA GLU A 171 0.58 10.34 13.53
C GLU A 171 0.89 9.13 14.45
N GLY A 172 1.49 8.06 13.93
CA GLY A 172 1.77 6.84 14.69
C GLY A 172 0.54 5.99 14.99
N LYS A 173 -0.63 6.34 14.50
CA LYS A 173 -1.91 5.65 14.75
C LYS A 173 -2.05 4.38 13.89
N VAL A 174 -1.02 3.50 13.96
CA VAL A 174 -0.92 2.30 13.10
C VAL A 174 -2.08 1.33 13.31
N SER A 175 -2.62 1.21 14.52
CA SER A 175 -3.77 0.34 14.81
C SER A 175 -5.06 0.82 14.13
N GLN A 176 -5.28 2.15 14.06
CA GLN A 176 -6.41 2.72 13.33
C GLN A 176 -6.21 2.61 11.81
N ALA A 177 -4.99 2.83 11.33
CA ALA A 177 -4.64 2.60 9.94
C ALA A 177 -4.91 1.14 9.53
N ALA A 178 -4.60 0.16 10.38
CA ALA A 178 -4.88 -1.25 10.15
C ALA A 178 -6.38 -1.55 10.02
N GLN A 179 -7.24 -0.90 10.81
CA GLN A 179 -8.70 -1.03 10.69
C GLN A 179 -9.19 -0.57 9.30
N PHE A 180 -8.66 0.53 8.77
CA PHE A 180 -9.03 1.06 7.46
C PHE A 180 -8.43 0.28 6.30
N LEU A 181 -7.21 -0.22 6.47
CA LEU A 181 -6.54 -1.09 5.50
C LEU A 181 -7.21 -2.48 5.42
N GLY A 182 -7.64 -3.03 6.55
CA GLY A 182 -8.07 -4.41 6.71
C GLY A 182 -6.90 -5.39 6.92
N TYR A 183 -5.69 -4.85 7.14
CA TYR A 183 -4.47 -5.59 7.48
C TYR A 183 -3.49 -4.67 8.21
N ASN A 184 -2.50 -5.23 8.92
CA ASN A 184 -1.45 -4.44 9.55
C ASN A 184 -0.58 -3.77 8.48
N TYR A 185 -0.36 -2.46 8.60
CA TYR A 185 0.59 -1.77 7.73
C TYR A 185 1.97 -2.40 7.87
N TYR A 186 2.70 -2.57 6.78
CA TYR A 186 3.99 -3.24 6.81
C TYR A 186 5.03 -2.56 5.91
N LEU A 187 6.29 -2.82 6.21
CA LEU A 187 7.45 -2.43 5.41
C LEU A 187 8.20 -3.69 5.03
N ASP A 188 8.50 -3.83 3.74
CA ASP A 188 9.42 -4.83 3.20
C ASP A 188 10.79 -4.20 2.95
N GLY A 189 11.84 -4.96 3.22
CA GLY A 189 13.19 -4.49 2.99
C GLY A 189 14.23 -5.57 3.26
N THR A 190 15.48 -5.15 3.17
CA THR A 190 16.65 -5.98 3.41
C THR A 190 17.32 -5.59 4.72
N VAL A 191 17.77 -6.58 5.48
CA VAL A 191 18.55 -6.35 6.71
C VAL A 191 19.96 -5.90 6.36
N VAL A 192 20.33 -4.73 6.85
CA VAL A 192 21.65 -4.13 6.59
C VAL A 192 22.49 -3.98 7.86
N ASP A 193 23.79 -3.76 7.69
CA ASP A 193 24.68 -3.48 8.81
C ASP A 193 24.31 -2.19 9.53
N GLY A 194 24.37 -2.24 10.86
CA GLY A 194 24.19 -1.11 11.77
C GLY A 194 25.40 -0.92 12.67
N TYR A 195 25.33 0.04 13.59
CA TYR A 195 26.43 0.34 14.53
C TYR A 195 26.62 -0.72 15.62
N LYS A 196 25.75 -1.73 15.71
CA LYS A 196 25.82 -2.86 16.66
C LYS A 196 25.83 -2.44 18.15
N VAL A 197 25.34 -1.22 18.46
CA VAL A 197 25.28 -0.70 19.84
C VAL A 197 24.35 -1.55 20.71
N GLY A 198 23.18 -1.90 20.19
CA GLY A 198 22.21 -2.73 20.90
C GLY A 198 22.77 -4.09 21.36
N ARG A 199 23.68 -4.69 20.58
CA ARG A 199 24.32 -5.96 20.96
C ARG A 199 25.15 -5.82 22.24
N LYS A 200 25.81 -4.66 22.45
CA LYS A 200 26.65 -4.40 23.65
C LYS A 200 25.83 -4.24 24.92
N ILE A 201 24.58 -3.84 24.80
CA ILE A 201 23.66 -3.60 25.93
C ILE A 201 22.61 -4.71 26.10
N GLY A 202 22.77 -5.85 25.39
CA GLY A 202 21.89 -7.01 25.55
C GLY A 202 20.61 -6.98 24.70
N PHE A 203 20.47 -5.97 23.80
CA PHE A 203 19.34 -5.82 22.89
C PHE A 203 19.82 -5.76 21.43
N PRO A 204 20.24 -6.89 20.82
CA PRO A 204 20.65 -6.89 19.43
C PRO A 204 19.51 -6.44 18.54
N THR A 205 19.80 -5.51 17.58
CA THR A 205 18.83 -4.99 16.63
C THR A 205 19.23 -5.32 15.20
N ALA A 206 18.24 -5.59 14.37
CA ALA A 206 18.37 -5.65 12.91
C ALA A 206 17.95 -4.29 12.33
N ASN A 207 18.73 -3.75 11.39
CA ASN A 207 18.45 -2.52 10.68
C ASN A 207 17.76 -2.85 9.35
N LEU A 208 16.57 -2.30 9.10
CA LEU A 208 15.86 -2.49 7.85
C LEU A 208 16.17 -1.36 6.87
N GLN A 209 16.64 -1.70 5.69
CA GLN A 209 16.64 -0.83 4.53
C GLN A 209 15.38 -1.13 3.71
N VAL A 210 14.44 -0.18 3.64
CA VAL A 210 13.18 -0.34 2.90
C VAL A 210 13.47 -0.39 1.40
N ASP A 211 12.88 -1.37 0.69
CA ASP A 211 13.15 -1.60 -0.73
C ASP A 211 12.61 -0.49 -1.65
N CYS A 212 11.52 0.15 -1.25
CA CYS A 212 10.87 1.20 -2.03
C CYS A 212 11.05 2.57 -1.37
N SER A 213 11.78 3.47 -2.02
CA SER A 213 12.04 4.83 -1.52
C SER A 213 10.77 5.68 -1.36
N ASP A 214 9.74 5.42 -2.15
CA ASP A 214 8.47 6.14 -2.11
C ASP A 214 7.50 5.57 -1.05
N LYS A 215 7.85 4.46 -0.40
CA LYS A 215 7.03 3.84 0.65
C LYS A 215 6.94 4.75 1.87
N LEU A 216 5.73 4.98 2.37
CA LEU A 216 5.53 5.79 3.57
C LEU A 216 6.07 5.05 4.79
N ILE A 217 7.01 5.65 5.49
CA ILE A 217 7.49 5.20 6.79
C ILE A 217 6.62 5.89 7.86
N PRO A 218 6.05 5.15 8.83
CA PRO A 218 5.29 5.72 9.94
C PRO A 218 6.10 6.74 10.75
N SER A 219 5.44 7.52 11.62
CA SER A 219 6.12 8.49 12.48
C SER A 219 7.21 7.86 13.34
N GLU A 220 8.14 8.68 13.80
CA GLU A 220 9.16 8.29 14.77
C GLU A 220 8.53 7.79 16.07
N GLY A 221 9.22 6.83 16.70
CA GLY A 221 8.80 6.25 17.97
C GLY A 221 9.04 4.74 18.03
N VAL A 222 8.57 4.17 19.12
CA VAL A 222 8.70 2.74 19.42
C VAL A 222 7.38 2.03 19.17
N TYR A 223 7.46 0.86 18.52
CA TYR A 223 6.31 0.08 18.08
C TYR A 223 6.42 -1.39 18.49
N ALA A 224 5.29 -2.00 18.82
CA ALA A 224 5.15 -3.45 18.82
C ALA A 224 4.86 -3.91 17.39
N VAL A 225 5.65 -4.86 16.88
CA VAL A 225 5.59 -5.30 15.49
C VAL A 225 5.68 -6.82 15.38
N TYR A 226 5.11 -7.39 14.33
CA TYR A 226 5.50 -8.72 13.89
C TYR A 226 6.62 -8.60 12.86
N VAL A 227 7.57 -9.53 12.92
CA VAL A 227 8.71 -9.64 12.01
C VAL A 227 8.64 -10.97 11.30
N TYR A 228 8.68 -10.91 9.97
CA TYR A 228 8.76 -12.12 9.14
C TYR A 228 10.14 -12.16 8.50
N VAL A 229 10.86 -13.20 8.76
CA VAL A 229 12.19 -13.48 8.20
C VAL A 229 12.35 -14.99 8.03
N GLU A 230 12.90 -15.40 6.88
CA GLU A 230 13.09 -16.82 6.52
C GLU A 230 11.81 -17.68 6.68
N GLY A 231 10.66 -17.12 6.32
CA GLY A 231 9.36 -17.80 6.37
C GLY A 231 8.77 -17.98 7.78
N LYS A 232 9.42 -17.45 8.82
CA LYS A 232 8.95 -17.53 10.21
C LYS A 232 8.46 -16.18 10.70
N LYS A 233 7.46 -16.21 11.58
CA LYS A 233 6.87 -15.03 12.24
C LYS A 233 7.39 -14.90 13.67
N TRP A 234 7.85 -13.71 14.02
CA TRP A 234 8.39 -13.36 15.33
C TRP A 234 7.71 -12.13 15.90
N ALA A 235 7.72 -11.96 17.21
CA ALA A 235 7.39 -10.71 17.86
C ALA A 235 8.64 -9.82 17.93
N GLY A 236 8.48 -8.50 17.81
CA GLY A 236 9.59 -7.56 17.87
C GLY A 236 9.18 -6.19 18.41
N MET A 237 10.13 -5.48 18.99
CA MET A 237 9.99 -4.05 19.26
C MET A 237 10.85 -3.25 18.28
N LEU A 238 10.21 -2.33 17.58
CA LEU A 238 10.81 -1.52 16.53
C LEU A 238 11.01 -0.09 17.01
N ASN A 239 12.15 0.50 16.70
CA ASN A 239 12.39 1.94 16.80
C ASN A 239 12.50 2.56 15.41
N ILE A 240 11.71 3.61 15.14
CA ILE A 240 11.90 4.52 14.02
C ILE A 240 12.45 5.82 14.60
N GLY A 241 13.66 6.22 14.18
CA GLY A 241 14.31 7.43 14.66
C GLY A 241 15.18 8.09 13.61
N HIS A 242 15.75 9.24 13.93
CA HIS A 242 16.73 9.91 13.06
C HIS A 242 18.15 9.59 13.48
N ARG A 243 19.01 9.25 12.51
CA ARG A 243 20.45 9.19 12.73
C ARG A 243 21.03 10.60 12.63
N PRO A 244 21.72 11.10 13.67
CA PRO A 244 22.51 12.32 13.54
C PRO A 244 23.69 12.04 12.61
N THR A 245 23.60 12.44 11.34
CA THR A 245 24.70 12.36 10.37
C THR A 245 25.09 13.75 9.89
N ILE A 246 26.40 13.95 9.71
CA ILE A 246 27.04 15.21 9.29
C ILE A 246 26.75 15.56 7.81
N ASN A 247 26.17 14.65 7.02
CA ASN A 247 25.87 14.84 5.59
C ASN A 247 24.35 14.83 5.33
N ASN A 248 23.85 15.96 4.92
CA ASN A 248 22.57 16.31 4.28
C ASN A 248 21.70 15.13 3.77
N GLY A 249 20.91 14.51 4.63
CA GLY A 249 19.92 13.54 4.25
C GLY A 249 19.02 13.18 5.44
N ASN A 250 17.71 13.06 5.21
CA ASN A 250 16.74 12.53 6.18
C ASN A 250 17.03 11.03 6.39
N ASN A 251 18.06 10.70 7.17
CA ASN A 251 18.41 9.32 7.47
C ASN A 251 17.51 8.78 8.59
N VAL A 252 16.30 8.39 8.24
CA VAL A 252 15.43 7.62 9.13
C VAL A 252 16.07 6.25 9.34
N SER A 253 16.32 5.88 10.61
CA SER A 253 16.73 4.52 10.99
C SER A 253 15.50 3.70 11.40
N ILE A 254 15.45 2.46 10.94
CA ILE A 254 14.41 1.48 11.28
C ILE A 254 15.13 0.29 11.91
N GLU A 255 15.06 0.20 13.22
CA GLU A 255 15.79 -0.80 14.00
C GLU A 255 14.83 -1.68 14.79
N VAL A 256 14.88 -2.99 14.59
CA VAL A 256 14.01 -3.93 15.29
C VAL A 256 14.81 -4.90 16.17
N ASN A 257 14.45 -4.96 17.45
CA ASN A 257 14.85 -6.05 18.33
C ASN A 257 13.81 -7.16 18.23
N ILE A 258 14.21 -8.32 17.70
CA ILE A 258 13.34 -9.49 17.55
C ILE A 258 13.40 -10.28 18.86
N LEU A 259 12.25 -10.54 19.47
CA LEU A 259 12.16 -11.22 20.75
C LEU A 259 12.51 -12.71 20.61
N ASN A 260 13.33 -13.20 21.54
CA ASN A 260 13.75 -14.61 21.60
C ASN A 260 14.43 -15.12 20.31
N PHE A 261 15.20 -14.23 19.65
CA PHE A 261 15.85 -14.49 18.37
C PHE A 261 17.36 -14.26 18.50
N SER A 262 18.17 -15.17 17.92
CA SER A 262 19.64 -15.12 17.99
C SER A 262 20.34 -15.47 16.67
N GLU A 263 19.57 -15.72 15.60
CA GLU A 263 20.12 -16.11 14.29
C GLU A 263 20.75 -14.91 13.57
N ASP A 264 21.68 -15.18 12.66
CA ASP A 264 22.24 -14.16 11.78
C ASP A 264 21.33 -14.00 10.55
N ILE A 265 20.83 -12.75 10.36
CA ILE A 265 19.89 -12.42 9.28
C ILE A 265 20.38 -11.26 8.39
N TYR A 266 21.65 -10.92 8.44
CA TYR A 266 22.20 -9.91 7.53
C TYR A 266 21.98 -10.28 6.07
N HIS A 267 21.61 -9.27 5.27
CA HIS A 267 21.30 -9.40 3.84
C HIS A 267 20.08 -10.28 3.51
N LYS A 268 19.28 -10.66 4.52
CA LYS A 268 18.02 -11.36 4.30
C LYS A 268 16.87 -10.38 4.09
N GLU A 269 15.89 -10.81 3.29
CA GLU A 269 14.61 -10.10 3.18
C GLU A 269 13.86 -10.20 4.52
N MET A 270 13.26 -9.08 4.93
CA MET A 270 12.50 -8.99 6.17
C MET A 270 11.27 -8.12 5.96
N ARG A 271 10.11 -8.61 6.42
CA ARG A 271 8.87 -7.84 6.52
C ARG A 271 8.61 -7.48 7.97
N ILE A 272 8.24 -6.22 8.21
CA ILE A 272 7.85 -5.71 9.53
C ILE A 272 6.40 -5.24 9.46
N GLU A 273 5.49 -5.88 10.21
CA GLU A 273 4.08 -5.49 10.34
C GLU A 273 3.86 -4.69 11.63
N PHE A 274 3.30 -3.49 11.51
CA PHE A 274 3.01 -2.60 12.64
C PHE A 274 1.71 -2.99 13.33
N VAL A 275 1.77 -3.29 14.62
CA VAL A 275 0.60 -3.65 15.42
C VAL A 275 0.17 -2.48 16.31
N LYS A 276 1.11 -1.89 17.06
CA LYS A 276 0.79 -0.83 18.02
C LYS A 276 1.95 0.13 18.24
N TYR A 277 1.63 1.42 18.31
CA TYR A 277 2.53 2.45 18.79
C TYR A 277 2.64 2.36 20.31
N LEU A 278 3.86 2.34 20.86
CA LEU A 278 4.11 2.19 22.30
C LEU A 278 4.41 3.52 22.97
N ARG A 279 5.28 4.34 22.36
CA ARG A 279 5.70 5.65 22.89
C ARG A 279 6.52 6.44 21.83
N PRO A 280 6.71 7.76 22.02
CA PRO A 280 7.66 8.53 21.22
C PRO A 280 9.12 8.10 21.49
N GLU A 281 10.02 8.50 20.59
CA GLU A 281 11.47 8.38 20.84
C GLU A 281 11.86 9.34 21.96
N GLU A 282 12.72 8.88 22.87
CA GLU A 282 13.20 9.64 24.04
C GLU A 282 14.71 9.53 24.14
N LYS A 283 15.34 10.61 24.60
CA LYS A 283 16.77 10.64 24.92
C LYS A 283 16.97 10.32 26.40
N TYR A 284 17.91 9.44 26.71
CA TYR A 284 18.24 9.02 28.07
C TYR A 284 19.57 9.62 28.50
N GLY A 285 19.68 10.00 29.77
CA GLY A 285 20.91 10.56 30.33
C GLY A 285 22.00 9.52 30.53
N THR A 286 21.62 8.26 30.78
CA THR A 286 22.52 7.16 31.05
C THR A 286 22.13 5.90 30.27
N ILE A 287 23.11 5.01 30.08
CA ILE A 287 22.88 3.70 29.43
C ILE A 287 21.93 2.83 30.27
N ASP A 288 22.02 2.92 31.58
CA ASP A 288 21.17 2.11 32.49
C ASP A 288 19.68 2.54 32.38
N GLU A 289 19.41 3.84 32.24
CA GLU A 289 18.04 4.33 31.98
C GLU A 289 17.50 3.81 30.65
N LEU A 290 18.31 3.82 29.59
CA LEU A 290 17.95 3.27 28.30
C LEU A 290 17.63 1.76 28.41
N ILE A 291 18.49 0.98 29.07
CA ILE A 291 18.30 -0.46 29.27
C ILE A 291 16.99 -0.72 30.05
N ALA A 292 16.76 0.03 31.13
CA ALA A 292 15.54 -0.11 31.94
C ALA A 292 14.28 0.17 31.12
N GLN A 293 14.32 1.17 30.22
CA GLN A 293 13.19 1.48 29.35
C GLN A 293 13.00 0.39 28.27
N MET A 294 14.08 -0.13 27.69
CA MET A 294 13.99 -1.22 26.70
C MET A 294 13.39 -2.50 27.31
N HIS A 295 13.68 -2.80 28.59
CA HIS A 295 13.00 -3.89 29.30
C HIS A 295 11.49 -3.67 29.41
N LYS A 296 11.05 -2.44 29.78
CA LYS A 296 9.61 -2.10 29.84
C LYS A 296 8.93 -2.22 28.48
N ASP A 297 9.59 -1.77 27.40
CA ASP A 297 9.07 -1.85 26.04
C ASP A 297 8.97 -3.32 25.57
N ARG A 298 9.96 -4.13 25.92
CA ARG A 298 9.95 -5.58 25.64
C ARG A 298 8.78 -6.28 26.35
N GLU A 299 8.55 -5.98 27.63
CA GLU A 299 7.41 -6.54 28.39
C GLU A 299 6.06 -6.12 27.80
N LYS A 300 5.91 -4.81 27.44
CA LYS A 300 4.71 -4.32 26.78
C LYS A 300 4.50 -5.02 25.43
N THR A 301 5.55 -5.15 24.65
CA THR A 301 5.52 -5.84 23.34
C THR A 301 5.09 -7.30 23.50
N ALA A 302 5.68 -8.01 24.45
CA ALA A 302 5.33 -9.41 24.73
C ALA A 302 3.85 -9.55 25.14
N LYS A 303 3.33 -8.67 26.00
CA LYS A 303 1.90 -8.67 26.40
C LYS A 303 0.94 -8.40 25.25
N ILE A 304 1.37 -7.69 24.19
CA ILE A 304 0.54 -7.36 23.04
C ILE A 304 0.56 -8.46 21.99
N LEU A 305 1.72 -9.13 21.82
CA LEU A 305 1.98 -9.98 20.63
C LEU A 305 2.08 -11.47 20.94
N LEU A 306 2.34 -11.86 22.20
CA LEU A 306 2.47 -13.23 22.69
C LEU A 306 1.34 -13.59 23.64
#